data_c6f70b65d28a2ecc3cb5caa61617fc30
#
_entry.id   c6f70b65d28a2ecc3cb5caa61617fc30
#
_cell.length_a   1.000
_cell.length_b   1.000
_cell.length_c   1.000
_cell.angle_alpha   90.00
_cell.angle_beta   90.00
_cell.angle_gamma   90.00
#
_symmetry.space_group_name_H-M   'P 1'
#
loop_
_entity.id
_entity.type
_entity.pdbx_description
1 polymer ?
#
loop_
_entity_poly.entity_id
_entity_poly.type
_entity_poly.pdbx_seq_one_letter_code
_entity_poly.pdbx_strand_id
1 'polypeptide(L)' 'MFYITELQTRPDGIINATITARSSLAMGLALYYQRAAVAVSTTDYLEVALTLQDQHGNILKNEAFETQYVAE' A
#
# COMPACT_ATOMS: atom_id res chain seq x y z
N MET A 1 -3.36 -16.49 7.11
CA MET A 1 -2.93 -15.74 5.91
C MET A 1 -3.25 -14.28 6.08
N PHE A 2 -2.33 -13.43 5.66
CA PHE A 2 -2.46 -11.98 5.74
C PHE A 2 -2.30 -11.38 4.35
N TYR A 3 -3.09 -10.35 4.04
CA TYR A 3 -3.12 -9.75 2.72
C TYR A 3 -2.76 -8.27 2.83
N ILE A 4 -1.84 -7.83 1.97
CA ILE A 4 -1.47 -6.42 1.83
C ILE A 4 -2.02 -5.94 0.50
N THR A 5 -2.94 -4.97 0.56
CA THR A 5 -3.53 -4.34 -0.62
C THR A 5 -2.88 -2.97 -0.81
N GLU A 6 -2.39 -2.71 -2.01
CA GLU A 6 -1.80 -1.42 -2.37
C GLU A 6 -2.60 -0.81 -3.51
N LEU A 7 -3.09 0.41 -3.30
CA LEU A 7 -3.78 1.21 -4.31
C LEU A 7 -2.90 2.39 -4.67
N GLN A 8 -2.47 2.47 -5.94
CA GLN A 8 -1.60 3.52 -6.44
C GLN A 8 -2.39 4.39 -7.41
N THR A 9 -2.59 5.66 -7.08
CA THR A 9 -3.29 6.62 -7.95
C THR A 9 -2.28 7.29 -8.88
N ARG A 10 -2.39 7.03 -10.17
CA ARG A 10 -1.53 7.62 -11.19
C ARG A 10 -1.92 9.08 -11.46
N PRO A 11 -0.99 9.90 -12.00
CA PRO A 11 -1.31 11.28 -12.38
C PRO A 11 -2.43 11.43 -13.41
N ASP A 12 -2.68 10.39 -14.22
CA ASP A 12 -3.77 10.37 -15.21
C ASP A 12 -5.13 9.94 -14.60
N GLY A 13 -5.17 9.67 -13.28
CA GLY A 13 -6.37 9.26 -12.56
C GLY A 13 -6.64 7.76 -12.56
N ILE A 14 -5.82 6.97 -13.24
CA ILE A 14 -5.95 5.50 -13.22
C ILE A 14 -5.39 4.97 -11.89
N ILE A 15 -6.11 4.03 -11.27
CA ILE A 15 -5.69 3.39 -10.02
C ILE A 15 -5.19 1.99 -10.32
N ASN A 16 -3.95 1.72 -9.92
CA ASN A 16 -3.37 0.38 -9.93
C ASN A 16 -3.63 -0.28 -8.58
N ALA A 17 -4.12 -1.52 -8.59
CA ALA A 17 -4.38 -2.28 -7.36
C ALA A 17 -3.53 -3.54 -7.36
N THR A 18 -2.86 -3.80 -6.25
CA THR A 18 -2.03 -5.00 -6.05
C THR A 18 -2.38 -5.64 -4.72
N ILE A 19 -2.54 -6.96 -4.70
CA ILE A 19 -2.77 -7.72 -3.47
C ILE A 19 -1.64 -8.74 -3.35
N THR A 20 -0.98 -8.74 -2.18
CA THR A 20 0.10 -9.68 -1.87
C THR A 20 -0.24 -10.42 -0.59
N ALA A 21 -0.06 -11.75 -0.58
CA ALA A 21 -0.34 -12.58 0.58
C ALA A 21 0.94 -12.96 1.31
N ARG A 22 0.86 -13.04 2.64
CA ARG A 22 1.93 -13.55 3.52
C ARG A 22 1.33 -14.50 4.55
N SER A 23 2.11 -15.51 4.95
CA SER A 23 1.62 -16.57 5.83
C SER A 23 1.66 -16.20 7.31
N SER A 24 2.43 -15.20 7.71
CA SER A 24 2.51 -14.76 9.12
C SER A 24 2.30 -13.26 9.25
N LEU A 25 1.86 -12.83 10.43
CA LEU A 25 1.68 -11.40 10.71
C LEU A 25 3.02 -10.65 10.62
N ALA A 26 4.10 -11.25 11.12
CA ALA A 26 5.42 -10.60 11.06
C ALA A 26 5.86 -10.34 9.61
N MET A 27 5.66 -11.31 8.72
CA MET A 27 5.97 -11.16 7.30
C MET A 27 5.05 -10.14 6.62
N GLY A 28 3.78 -10.15 7.00
CA GLY A 28 2.80 -9.17 6.49
C GLY A 28 3.17 -7.74 6.90
N LEU A 29 3.54 -7.53 8.17
CA LEU A 29 3.98 -6.23 8.67
C LEU A 29 5.27 -5.79 8.01
N ALA A 30 6.24 -6.69 7.81
CA ALA A 30 7.50 -6.36 7.14
C ALA A 30 7.24 -5.84 5.71
N LEU A 31 6.39 -6.50 4.96
CA LEU A 31 6.01 -6.06 3.62
C LEU A 31 5.24 -4.74 3.67
N TYR A 32 4.30 -4.60 4.61
CA TYR A 32 3.51 -3.37 4.75
C TYR A 32 4.43 -2.16 4.97
N TYR A 33 5.38 -2.25 5.91
CA TYR A 33 6.30 -1.15 6.18
C TYR A 33 7.29 -0.90 5.04
N GLN A 34 7.71 -1.94 4.34
CA GLN A 34 8.54 -1.79 3.14
C GLN A 34 7.79 -1.00 2.06
N ARG A 35 6.53 -1.34 1.81
CA ARG A 35 5.72 -0.64 0.82
C ARG A 35 5.35 0.78 1.28
N ALA A 36 5.16 1.00 2.58
CA ALA A 36 4.96 2.34 3.12
C ALA A 36 6.16 3.25 2.87
N ALA A 37 7.38 2.73 3.06
CA ALA A 37 8.60 3.48 2.78
C ALA A 37 8.71 3.87 1.29
N VAL A 38 8.33 2.96 0.38
CA VAL A 38 8.28 3.26 -1.06
C VAL A 38 7.20 4.31 -1.35
N ALA A 39 6.03 4.20 -0.71
CA ALA A 39 4.91 5.11 -0.92
C ALA A 39 5.26 6.57 -0.59
N VAL A 40 5.94 6.81 0.53
CA VAL A 40 6.29 8.18 0.95
C VAL A 40 7.44 8.77 0.14
N SER A 41 8.16 7.97 -0.62
CA SER A 41 9.31 8.41 -1.42
C SER A 41 9.08 8.40 -2.92
N THR A 42 7.99 7.81 -3.41
CA THR A 42 7.72 7.71 -4.86
C THR A 42 7.41 9.07 -5.47
N THR A 43 7.84 9.26 -6.71
CA THR A 43 7.49 10.43 -7.53
C THR A 43 6.54 10.09 -8.67
N ASP A 44 6.11 8.83 -8.78
CA ASP A 44 5.34 8.32 -9.91
C ASP A 44 3.83 8.37 -9.70
N TYR A 45 3.38 8.48 -8.44
CA TYR A 45 1.97 8.42 -8.08
C TYR A 45 1.55 9.61 -7.25
N LEU A 46 0.27 10.02 -7.38
CA LEU A 46 -0.31 11.10 -6.57
C LEU A 46 -0.52 10.67 -5.13
N GLU A 47 -0.96 9.43 -4.94
CA GLU A 47 -1.30 8.86 -3.63
C GLU A 47 -1.09 7.36 -3.65
N VAL A 48 -0.71 6.81 -2.51
CA VAL A 48 -0.64 5.35 -2.31
C VAL A 48 -1.39 5.03 -1.02
N ALA A 49 -2.38 4.14 -1.10
CA ALA A 49 -3.11 3.65 0.06
C ALA A 49 -2.71 2.19 0.32
N LEU A 50 -2.41 1.87 1.56
CA LEU A 50 -2.05 0.52 1.98
C LEU A 50 -3.04 0.00 3.02
N THR A 51 -3.40 -1.27 2.88
CA THR A 51 -4.23 -1.99 3.85
C THR A 51 -3.58 -3.33 4.16
N LEU A 52 -3.47 -3.65 5.45
CA LEU A 52 -3.09 -4.99 5.92
C LEU A 52 -4.30 -5.60 6.60
N GLN A 53 -4.73 -6.77 6.13
CA GLN A 53 -5.88 -7.47 6.69
C GLN A 53 -5.58 -8.96 6.85
N ASP A 54 -6.36 -9.64 7.72
CA ASP A 54 -6.29 -11.08 7.86
C ASP A 54 -7.23 -11.79 6.87
N GLN A 55 -7.24 -13.13 6.91
CA GLN A 55 -8.06 -13.94 6.00
C GLN A 55 -9.56 -13.84 6.29
N HIS A 56 -9.95 -13.28 7.43
CA HIS A 56 -11.34 -13.08 7.81
C HIS A 56 -11.85 -11.67 7.49
N GLY A 57 -11.02 -10.84 6.87
CA GLY A 57 -11.37 -9.48 6.50
C GLY A 57 -11.17 -8.45 7.61
N ASN A 58 -10.56 -8.82 8.74
CA ASN A 58 -10.23 -7.86 9.79
C ASN A 58 -9.08 -6.97 9.35
N ILE A 59 -9.30 -5.67 9.35
CA ILE A 59 -8.29 -4.69 8.97
C ILE A 59 -7.40 -4.40 10.17
N LEU A 60 -6.11 -4.67 10.02
CA LEU A 60 -5.10 -4.47 11.06
C LEU A 60 -4.41 -3.12 10.94
N LYS A 61 -4.18 -2.67 9.69
CA LYS A 61 -3.60 -1.37 9.35
C LYS A 61 -4.22 -0.86 8.07
N ASN A 62 -4.45 0.46 8.03
CA ASN A 62 -5.02 1.11 6.85
C ASN A 62 -4.53 2.56 6.84
N GLU A 63 -3.72 2.92 5.86
CA GLU A 63 -3.15 4.26 5.76
C GLU A 63 -3.10 4.72 4.30
N ALA A 64 -3.37 6.01 4.08
CA ALA A 64 -3.14 6.68 2.81
C ALA A 64 -1.92 7.59 2.96
N PHE A 65 -1.00 7.51 2.00
CA PHE A 65 0.26 8.24 2.04
C PHE A 65 0.30 9.32 0.97
N GLU A 66 0.69 10.52 1.35
CA GLU A 66 1.12 11.54 0.38
C GLU A 66 2.48 11.13 -0.17
N THR A 67 2.65 11.33 -1.47
CA THR A 67 3.87 10.97 -2.17
C THR A 67 4.74 12.19 -2.42
N GLN A 68 5.91 11.98 -3.05
CA GLN A 68 6.80 13.06 -3.48
C GLN A 68 6.49 13.52 -4.92
N TYR A 69 5.33 13.18 -5.46
CA TYR A 69 4.93 13.64 -6.78
C TYR A 69 4.77 15.16 -6.80
N VAL A 70 5.35 15.80 -7.80
CA VAL A 70 5.24 17.23 -8.03
C VAL A 70 4.56 17.45 -9.37
N ALA A 71 3.42 18.14 -9.36
CA ALA A 71 2.73 18.53 -10.57
C ALA A 71 3.49 19.68 -11.26
N GLU A 72 3.68 19.56 -12.55
CA GLU A 72 4.27 20.61 -13.37
C GLU A 72 3.22 21.59 -13.87
#